data_5002f7c4e1c939d8ecf60da46f3518ec
#
_entry.id   5002f7c4e1c939d8ecf60da46f3518ec
#
_cell.length_a   1.000
_cell.length_b   1.000
_cell.length_c   1.000
_cell.angle_alpha   90.00
_cell.angle_beta   90.00
_cell.angle_gamma   90.00
#
_symmetry.space_group_name_H-M   'P 1'
#
loop_
_entity.id
_entity.type
_entity.pdbx_description
1 polymer ?
#
loop_
_entity_poly.entity_id
_entity_poly.type
_entity_poly.pdbx_seq_one_letter_code
_entity_poly.pdbx_strand_id
1 'polypeptide(L)'
;MRSNDPNGIIELGNISLKCIIFTVDENNNSKILSTSISKSEGIYNGTIVNLTKASSSIRSCISAAEKEAKVSLKKISIVIEQPEFLCTKFSKKRKINGAKIHKDDIEFLLREAKKEAQVNDAKHSIIHIFNHNYIVDGKIFIEEPIDIFADYLSHEMTFVTMPKNNIKNIKQALIDCDIEVERIISCVFALAANILKNYELQHGSILIDIGYEKISLGLFKNLALVHSITLPLGINHITKDISKVCSLSLKESENIRNNIDFSFEENIELFDEKKYLKEIYFVESKYRKISSSLIENIAKARIDEILEIVKKQITITGLSTISGTNIFIVGGGSKLLKLEKYCSSFFGFNVNKLSDYEKKQNKIIYQDDFSSCFGALKIIKDGWETEAIPQPSSEQNKKLNFFAKIFRLKL
;
A
#
# COMPACT_ATOMS: atom_id res chain seq x y z
N MET A 1 -17.55 -16.25 -6.16
CA MET A 1 -16.94 -16.37 -7.49
C MET A 1 -17.35 -17.71 -8.07
N ARG A 2 -17.74 -17.75 -9.35
CA ARG A 2 -17.87 -19.05 -10.05
C ARG A 2 -16.44 -19.55 -10.25
N SER A 3 -16.14 -20.81 -9.98
CA SER A 3 -14.84 -21.41 -10.23
C SER A 3 -14.49 -21.23 -11.71
N ASN A 4 -13.27 -20.78 -11.98
CA ASN A 4 -12.67 -20.54 -13.29
C ASN A 4 -13.08 -19.27 -14.07
N ASP A 5 -13.90 -18.35 -13.55
CA ASP A 5 -14.10 -17.07 -14.23
C ASP A 5 -12.82 -16.20 -14.13
N PRO A 6 -12.37 -15.54 -15.23
CA PRO A 6 -11.21 -14.66 -15.18
C PRO A 6 -11.52 -13.41 -14.35
N ASN A 7 -10.57 -13.04 -13.49
CA ASN A 7 -10.62 -11.86 -12.64
C ASN A 7 -9.43 -10.96 -12.95
N GLY A 8 -9.62 -9.65 -12.84
CA GLY A 8 -8.57 -8.66 -13.06
C GLY A 8 -8.25 -7.87 -11.81
N ILE A 9 -7.00 -7.48 -11.68
CA ILE A 9 -6.52 -6.50 -10.72
C ILE A 9 -5.69 -5.47 -11.48
N ILE A 10 -5.93 -4.18 -11.24
CA ILE A 10 -5.09 -3.11 -11.77
C ILE A 10 -4.60 -2.19 -10.64
N GLU A 11 -3.29 -1.96 -10.60
CA GLU A 11 -2.67 -0.93 -9.75
C GLU A 11 -2.62 0.41 -10.50
N LEU A 12 -3.16 1.45 -9.87
CA LEU A 12 -3.14 2.81 -10.39
C LEU A 12 -1.96 3.60 -9.79
N GLY A 13 -0.78 3.40 -10.37
CA GLY A 13 0.45 4.09 -9.98
C GLY A 13 0.64 5.45 -10.67
N ASN A 14 1.59 6.25 -10.19
CA ASN A 14 1.93 7.57 -10.78
C ASN A 14 2.70 7.45 -12.10
N ILE A 15 3.62 6.50 -12.18
CA ILE A 15 4.52 6.31 -13.34
C ILE A 15 3.96 5.25 -14.27
N SER A 16 3.46 4.16 -13.70
CA SER A 16 2.97 3.00 -14.44
C SER A 16 1.67 2.48 -13.86
N LEU A 17 0.85 1.93 -14.74
CA LEU A 17 -0.27 1.07 -14.44
C LEU A 17 0.20 -0.38 -14.57
N LYS A 18 -0.25 -1.24 -13.67
CA LYS A 18 0.11 -2.67 -13.68
C LYS A 18 -1.16 -3.48 -13.57
N CYS A 19 -1.38 -4.38 -14.50
CA CYS A 19 -2.56 -5.24 -14.52
C CYS A 19 -2.15 -6.71 -14.48
N ILE A 20 -2.90 -7.51 -13.70
CA ILE A 20 -2.83 -8.97 -13.72
C ILE A 20 -4.21 -9.54 -13.99
N ILE A 21 -4.27 -10.61 -14.77
CA ILE A 21 -5.46 -11.42 -14.98
C ILE A 21 -5.20 -12.81 -14.45
N PHE A 22 -6.14 -13.33 -13.68
CA PHE A 22 -6.00 -14.62 -13.00
C PHE A 22 -7.35 -15.35 -12.90
N THR A 23 -7.25 -16.66 -12.65
CA THR A 23 -8.39 -17.51 -12.25
C THR A 23 -8.14 -18.12 -10.89
N VAL A 24 -9.21 -18.47 -10.19
CA VAL A 24 -9.17 -19.20 -8.91
C VAL A 24 -9.98 -20.47 -9.08
N ASP A 25 -9.38 -21.64 -8.83
CA ASP A 25 -10.04 -22.93 -8.90
C ASP A 25 -10.88 -23.23 -7.63
N GLU A 26 -11.61 -24.35 -7.64
CA GLU A 26 -12.44 -24.79 -6.52
C GLU A 26 -11.64 -25.08 -5.24
N ASN A 27 -10.36 -25.42 -5.40
CA ASN A 27 -9.42 -25.68 -4.32
C ASN A 27 -8.74 -24.42 -3.80
N ASN A 28 -9.22 -23.23 -4.24
CA ASN A 28 -8.66 -21.93 -3.89
C ASN A 28 -7.20 -21.72 -4.37
N ASN A 29 -6.75 -22.43 -5.42
CA ASN A 29 -5.48 -22.15 -6.06
C ASN A 29 -5.66 -21.08 -7.14
N SER A 30 -4.74 -20.14 -7.19
CA SER A 30 -4.74 -19.07 -8.19
C SER A 30 -3.76 -19.38 -9.32
N LYS A 31 -4.19 -19.13 -10.56
CA LYS A 31 -3.35 -19.21 -11.77
C LYS A 31 -3.34 -17.84 -12.44
N ILE A 32 -2.17 -17.27 -12.61
CA ILE A 32 -1.99 -16.05 -13.41
C ILE A 32 -2.09 -16.42 -14.89
N LEU A 33 -2.93 -15.71 -15.62
CA LEU A 33 -3.13 -15.88 -17.07
C LEU A 33 -2.27 -14.90 -17.85
N SER A 34 -2.17 -13.65 -17.40
CA SER A 34 -1.35 -12.62 -18.04
C SER A 34 -1.00 -11.49 -17.07
N THR A 35 -0.01 -10.69 -17.47
CA THR A 35 0.38 -9.45 -16.78
C THR A 35 0.64 -8.35 -17.82
N SER A 36 0.41 -7.10 -17.47
CA SER A 36 0.77 -5.98 -18.32
C SER A 36 1.24 -4.78 -17.50
N ILE A 37 2.13 -4.01 -18.08
CA ILE A 37 2.59 -2.72 -17.55
C ILE A 37 2.45 -1.69 -18.66
N SER A 38 1.87 -0.53 -18.34
CA SER A 38 1.80 0.60 -19.24
C SER A 38 2.11 1.91 -18.52
N LYS A 39 2.42 2.96 -19.29
CA LYS A 39 2.64 4.29 -18.74
C LYS A 39 1.33 4.82 -18.14
N SER A 40 1.41 5.41 -16.95
CA SER A 40 0.28 6.07 -16.32
C SER A 40 0.15 7.51 -16.83
N GLU A 41 -1.04 7.88 -17.30
CA GLU A 41 -1.36 9.24 -17.70
C GLU A 41 -2.71 9.66 -17.10
N GLY A 42 -2.83 10.96 -16.74
CA GLY A 42 -4.04 11.50 -16.13
C GLY A 42 -4.27 11.13 -14.66
N ILE A 43 -3.28 10.48 -14.02
CA ILE A 43 -3.31 10.10 -12.60
C ILE A 43 -2.12 10.75 -11.89
N TYR A 44 -2.39 11.43 -10.78
CA TYR A 44 -1.38 12.05 -9.93
C TYR A 44 -1.67 11.75 -8.46
N ASN A 45 -0.68 11.25 -7.74
CA ASN A 45 -0.80 10.80 -6.33
C ASN A 45 -1.99 9.87 -6.07
N GLY A 46 -2.30 8.99 -7.05
CA GLY A 46 -3.45 8.10 -6.98
C GLY A 46 -4.80 8.77 -7.25
N THR A 47 -4.84 10.06 -7.55
CA THR A 47 -6.07 10.80 -7.90
C THR A 47 -6.15 11.01 -9.40
N ILE A 48 -7.33 10.79 -9.99
CA ILE A 48 -7.56 11.08 -11.41
C ILE A 48 -7.67 12.59 -11.56
N VAL A 49 -6.68 13.18 -12.26
CA VAL A 49 -6.61 14.61 -12.55
C VAL A 49 -7.01 14.94 -13.99
N ASN A 50 -7.03 13.96 -14.87
CA ASN A 50 -7.56 14.07 -16.23
C ASN A 50 -8.25 12.76 -16.60
N LEU A 51 -9.58 12.80 -16.67
CA LEU A 51 -10.39 11.60 -16.88
C LEU A 51 -10.10 10.92 -18.22
N THR A 52 -10.06 11.68 -19.32
CA THR A 52 -9.83 11.14 -20.67
C THR A 52 -8.48 10.44 -20.79
N LYS A 53 -7.39 11.05 -20.27
CA LYS A 53 -6.07 10.44 -20.29
C LYS A 53 -6.02 9.21 -19.39
N ALA A 54 -6.64 9.28 -18.21
CA ALA A 54 -6.71 8.15 -17.29
C ALA A 54 -7.46 6.96 -17.89
N SER A 55 -8.67 7.20 -18.46
CA SER A 55 -9.44 6.15 -19.13
C SER A 55 -8.65 5.51 -20.27
N SER A 56 -7.98 6.32 -21.12
CA SER A 56 -7.18 5.81 -22.24
C SER A 56 -6.00 4.95 -21.77
N SER A 57 -5.25 5.41 -20.75
CA SER A 57 -4.10 4.65 -20.24
C SER A 57 -4.53 3.38 -19.50
N ILE A 58 -5.62 3.43 -18.74
CA ILE A 58 -6.23 2.27 -18.07
C ILE A 58 -6.70 1.24 -19.12
N ARG A 59 -7.43 1.70 -20.16
CA ARG A 59 -7.90 0.82 -21.24
C ARG A 59 -6.73 0.14 -21.95
N SER A 60 -5.66 0.88 -22.26
CA SER A 60 -4.48 0.34 -22.91
C SER A 60 -3.82 -0.76 -22.06
N CYS A 61 -3.68 -0.53 -20.74
CA CYS A 61 -3.11 -1.52 -19.82
C CYS A 61 -3.96 -2.79 -19.75
N ILE A 62 -5.28 -2.65 -19.55
CA ILE A 62 -6.19 -3.80 -19.44
C ILE A 62 -6.24 -4.57 -20.76
N SER A 63 -6.39 -3.88 -21.91
CA SER A 63 -6.47 -4.54 -23.22
C SER A 63 -5.21 -5.32 -23.57
N ALA A 64 -4.03 -4.86 -23.14
CA ALA A 64 -2.79 -5.62 -23.31
C ALA A 64 -2.83 -6.95 -22.53
N ALA A 65 -3.29 -6.92 -21.28
CA ALA A 65 -3.45 -8.11 -20.46
C ALA A 65 -4.54 -9.06 -21.01
N GLU A 66 -5.69 -8.52 -21.43
CA GLU A 66 -6.80 -9.30 -22.04
C GLU A 66 -6.37 -10.02 -23.30
N LYS A 67 -5.59 -9.33 -24.16
CA LYS A 67 -5.08 -9.92 -25.41
C LYS A 67 -4.15 -11.09 -25.15
N GLU A 68 -3.26 -10.97 -24.18
CA GLU A 68 -2.33 -12.05 -23.79
C GLU A 68 -3.08 -13.22 -23.13
N ALA A 69 -4.02 -12.93 -22.21
CA ALA A 69 -4.83 -13.95 -21.56
C ALA A 69 -5.90 -14.57 -22.48
N LYS A 70 -6.22 -13.96 -23.62
CA LYS A 70 -7.31 -14.32 -24.55
C LYS A 70 -8.68 -14.36 -23.86
N VAL A 71 -8.93 -13.38 -22.97
CA VAL A 71 -10.20 -13.21 -22.22
C VAL A 71 -10.63 -11.75 -22.29
N SER A 72 -11.91 -11.50 -22.00
CA SER A 72 -12.45 -10.15 -21.80
C SER A 72 -12.97 -10.01 -20.38
N LEU A 73 -12.56 -8.95 -19.67
CA LEU A 73 -12.98 -8.66 -18.32
C LEU A 73 -14.25 -7.80 -18.31
N LYS A 74 -15.19 -8.15 -17.45
CA LYS A 74 -16.35 -7.31 -17.15
C LYS A 74 -16.18 -6.50 -15.87
N LYS A 75 -15.34 -7.00 -14.95
CA LYS A 75 -15.08 -6.41 -13.65
C LYS A 75 -13.59 -6.46 -13.33
N ILE A 76 -13.12 -5.46 -12.60
CA ILE A 76 -11.74 -5.39 -12.17
C ILE A 76 -11.63 -4.83 -10.75
N SER A 77 -10.70 -5.36 -9.97
CA SER A 77 -10.35 -4.81 -8.68
C SER A 77 -9.22 -3.78 -8.81
N ILE A 78 -9.32 -2.70 -8.08
CA ILE A 78 -8.40 -1.56 -8.15
C ILE A 78 -7.48 -1.57 -6.93
N VAL A 79 -6.17 -1.50 -7.15
CA VAL A 79 -5.18 -1.23 -6.12
C VAL A 79 -4.73 0.22 -6.24
N ILE A 80 -4.88 0.98 -5.17
CA ILE A 80 -4.59 2.42 -5.18
C ILE A 80 -4.20 2.90 -3.78
N GLU A 81 -3.41 3.99 -3.75
CA GLU A 81 -3.12 4.71 -2.51
C GLU A 81 -3.15 6.21 -2.79
N GLN A 82 -3.70 6.99 -1.86
CA GLN A 82 -3.90 8.43 -2.01
C GLN A 82 -3.58 9.16 -0.69
N PRO A 83 -3.04 10.39 -0.74
CA PRO A 83 -2.88 11.22 0.46
C PRO A 83 -4.20 11.52 1.18
N GLU A 84 -5.33 11.51 0.44
CA GLU A 84 -6.67 11.78 0.97
C GLU A 84 -7.31 10.56 1.65
N PHE A 85 -6.64 9.42 1.72
CA PHE A 85 -7.11 8.31 2.54
C PHE A 85 -7.01 8.68 4.02
N LEU A 86 -8.10 8.44 4.75
CA LEU A 86 -8.12 8.64 6.18
C LEU A 86 -8.12 7.28 6.89
N CYS A 87 -7.25 7.16 7.89
CA CYS A 87 -7.15 5.98 8.73
C CYS A 87 -7.59 6.38 10.15
N THR A 88 -8.80 5.98 10.55
CA THR A 88 -9.43 6.41 11.79
C THR A 88 -9.69 5.22 12.71
N LYS A 89 -9.33 5.36 13.98
CA LYS A 89 -9.60 4.36 15.02
C LYS A 89 -10.97 4.60 15.64
N PHE A 90 -11.72 3.52 15.83
CA PHE A 90 -13.01 3.50 16.52
C PHE A 90 -12.94 2.52 17.68
N SER A 91 -13.44 2.93 18.84
CA SER A 91 -13.64 2.06 20.00
C SER A 91 -15.11 2.14 20.42
N LYS A 92 -15.79 1.00 20.42
CA LYS A 92 -17.20 0.90 20.83
C LYS A 92 -17.35 -0.06 21.98
N LYS A 93 -18.19 0.29 22.93
CA LYS A 93 -18.45 -0.50 24.14
C LYS A 93 -19.92 -0.85 24.28
N ARG A 94 -20.19 -2.07 24.70
CA ARG A 94 -21.53 -2.59 25.02
C ARG A 94 -21.54 -3.24 26.39
N LYS A 95 -22.62 -3.03 27.14
CA LYS A 95 -22.88 -3.72 28.40
C LYS A 95 -23.56 -5.06 28.11
N ILE A 96 -23.02 -6.17 28.64
CA ILE A 96 -23.49 -7.53 28.43
C ILE A 96 -24.21 -8.07 29.69
N ASN A 97 -23.96 -7.46 30.86
CA ASN A 97 -24.63 -7.76 32.15
C ASN A 97 -24.48 -9.22 32.60
N GLY A 98 -23.30 -9.79 32.55
CA GLY A 98 -23.04 -11.16 32.97
C GLY A 98 -23.58 -12.24 32.03
N ALA A 99 -24.12 -11.88 30.87
CA ALA A 99 -24.55 -12.84 29.86
C ALA A 99 -23.36 -13.30 28.99
N LYS A 100 -23.60 -14.30 28.15
CA LYS A 100 -22.64 -14.70 27.12
C LYS A 100 -22.58 -13.66 25.98
N ILE A 101 -21.38 -13.42 25.49
CA ILE A 101 -21.19 -12.61 24.29
C ILE A 101 -21.67 -13.42 23.08
N HIS A 102 -22.54 -12.83 22.28
CA HIS A 102 -23.03 -13.37 21.03
C HIS A 102 -22.46 -12.60 19.83
N LYS A 103 -22.52 -13.22 18.67
CA LYS A 103 -22.10 -12.59 17.42
C LYS A 103 -22.82 -11.27 17.14
N ASP A 104 -24.12 -11.21 17.50
CA ASP A 104 -24.94 -10.01 17.37
C ASP A 104 -24.41 -8.82 18.19
N ASP A 105 -23.70 -9.06 19.29
CA ASP A 105 -23.08 -8.03 20.11
C ASP A 105 -21.91 -7.39 19.38
N ILE A 106 -21.10 -8.22 18.72
CA ILE A 106 -19.96 -7.78 17.88
C ILE A 106 -20.48 -7.00 16.67
N GLU A 107 -21.48 -7.53 15.97
CA GLU A 107 -22.10 -6.87 14.81
C GLU A 107 -22.78 -5.55 15.20
N PHE A 108 -23.37 -5.47 16.40
CA PHE A 108 -23.92 -4.22 16.92
C PHE A 108 -22.81 -3.16 17.08
N LEU A 109 -21.68 -3.50 17.70
CA LEU A 109 -20.56 -2.57 17.88
C LEU A 109 -19.99 -2.10 16.54
N LEU A 110 -19.88 -2.99 15.55
CA LEU A 110 -19.46 -2.65 14.21
C LEU A 110 -20.44 -1.68 13.52
N ARG A 111 -21.76 -1.93 13.63
CA ARG A 111 -22.78 -1.02 13.08
C ARG A 111 -22.73 0.36 13.69
N GLU A 112 -22.52 0.46 15.01
CA GLU A 112 -22.40 1.74 15.71
C GLU A 112 -21.13 2.50 15.26
N ALA A 113 -20.00 1.80 15.07
CA ALA A 113 -18.79 2.41 14.53
C ALA A 113 -18.97 2.92 13.09
N LYS A 114 -19.66 2.15 12.22
CA LYS A 114 -19.98 2.57 10.85
C LYS A 114 -20.88 3.82 10.83
N LYS A 115 -21.90 3.88 11.69
CA LYS A 115 -22.76 5.05 11.81
C LYS A 115 -21.98 6.30 12.22
N GLU A 116 -21.11 6.16 13.23
CA GLU A 116 -20.26 7.25 13.67
C GLU A 116 -19.31 7.73 12.58
N ALA A 117 -18.66 6.81 11.86
CA ALA A 117 -17.80 7.14 10.74
C ALA A 117 -18.54 7.95 9.66
N GLN A 118 -19.79 7.56 9.34
CA GLN A 118 -20.61 8.25 8.34
C GLN A 118 -21.08 9.62 8.81
N VAL A 119 -21.36 9.79 10.11
CA VAL A 119 -21.75 11.08 10.70
C VAL A 119 -20.55 12.03 10.76
N ASN A 120 -19.38 11.52 11.18
CA ASN A 120 -18.17 12.33 11.33
C ASN A 120 -17.63 12.79 9.98
N ASP A 121 -17.75 11.95 8.94
CA ASP A 121 -17.29 12.29 7.59
C ASP A 121 -18.20 11.73 6.49
N ALA A 122 -19.26 12.50 6.17
CA ALA A 122 -20.20 12.13 5.11
C ALA A 122 -19.59 12.19 3.70
N LYS A 123 -18.42 12.80 3.51
CA LYS A 123 -17.76 12.95 2.21
C LYS A 123 -16.90 11.74 1.84
N HIS A 124 -16.56 10.90 2.81
CA HIS A 124 -15.78 9.68 2.61
C HIS A 124 -16.65 8.43 2.59
N SER A 125 -16.13 7.38 1.96
CA SER A 125 -16.66 6.01 2.02
C SER A 125 -15.64 5.08 2.62
N ILE A 126 -16.07 4.14 3.43
CA ILE A 126 -15.23 3.10 4.02
C ILE A 126 -14.79 2.17 2.89
N ILE A 127 -13.47 1.92 2.77
CA ILE A 127 -12.89 0.93 1.85
C ILE A 127 -12.41 -0.31 2.57
N HIS A 128 -11.89 -0.16 3.80
CA HIS A 128 -11.47 -1.29 4.64
C HIS A 128 -11.87 -1.07 6.09
N ILE A 129 -12.13 -2.18 6.79
CA ILE A 129 -12.31 -2.26 8.23
C ILE A 129 -11.38 -3.33 8.78
N PHE A 130 -10.57 -2.98 9.75
CA PHE A 130 -9.67 -3.88 10.45
C PHE A 130 -10.10 -4.01 11.90
N ASN A 131 -10.33 -5.25 12.34
CA ASN A 131 -10.55 -5.57 13.74
C ASN A 131 -9.18 -5.63 14.43
N HIS A 132 -8.97 -4.79 15.43
CA HIS A 132 -7.70 -4.72 16.12
C HIS A 132 -7.71 -5.55 17.40
N ASN A 133 -8.65 -5.27 18.31
CA ASN A 133 -8.80 -5.98 19.57
C ASN A 133 -10.27 -6.03 20.02
N TYR A 134 -10.59 -7.07 20.79
CA TYR A 134 -11.76 -7.10 21.68
C TYR A 134 -11.27 -6.97 23.12
N ILE A 135 -11.98 -6.20 23.94
CA ILE A 135 -11.69 -6.05 25.36
C ILE A 135 -12.91 -6.53 26.14
N VAL A 136 -12.74 -7.63 26.89
CA VAL A 136 -13.77 -8.23 27.72
C VAL A 136 -13.39 -8.06 29.18
N ASP A 137 -14.14 -7.27 29.92
CA ASP A 137 -13.89 -6.94 31.33
C ASP A 137 -12.42 -6.56 31.62
N GLY A 138 -11.85 -5.73 30.73
CA GLY A 138 -10.47 -5.26 30.81
C GLY A 138 -9.39 -6.18 30.27
N LYS A 139 -9.74 -7.41 29.83
CA LYS A 139 -8.80 -8.34 29.19
C LYS A 139 -8.86 -8.24 27.66
N ILE A 140 -7.69 -8.23 27.02
CA ILE A 140 -7.56 -8.09 25.56
C ILE A 140 -7.64 -9.47 24.91
N PHE A 141 -8.46 -9.58 23.87
CA PHE A 141 -8.61 -10.73 22.97
C PHE A 141 -8.33 -10.29 21.55
N ILE A 142 -7.62 -11.09 20.77
CA ILE A 142 -7.39 -10.87 19.34
C ILE A 142 -8.52 -11.51 18.53
N GLU A 143 -8.99 -12.69 18.96
CA GLU A 143 -10.10 -13.42 18.34
C GLU A 143 -11.45 -12.98 18.93
N GLU A 144 -12.53 -13.27 18.18
CA GLU A 144 -13.90 -12.98 18.63
C GLU A 144 -14.22 -13.75 19.93
N PRO A 145 -14.54 -13.04 21.03
CA PRO A 145 -14.77 -13.66 22.33
C PRO A 145 -16.22 -14.20 22.46
N ILE A 146 -16.66 -14.99 21.48
CA ILE A 146 -18.00 -15.59 21.46
C ILE A 146 -18.11 -16.65 22.57
N ASP A 147 -19.30 -16.77 23.17
CA ASP A 147 -19.65 -17.67 24.27
C ASP A 147 -18.94 -17.42 25.62
N ILE A 148 -18.18 -16.33 25.73
CA ILE A 148 -17.57 -15.89 26.99
C ILE A 148 -18.60 -15.07 27.78
N PHE A 149 -18.75 -15.35 29.06
CA PHE A 149 -19.55 -14.55 30.00
C PHE A 149 -18.82 -13.26 30.32
N ALA A 150 -19.50 -12.12 30.26
CA ALA A 150 -18.89 -10.81 30.49
C ALA A 150 -19.90 -9.78 31.00
N ASP A 151 -19.39 -8.78 31.71
CA ASP A 151 -20.17 -7.58 32.03
C ASP A 151 -20.08 -6.55 30.91
N TYR A 152 -18.91 -6.39 30.29
CA TYR A 152 -18.65 -5.43 29.22
C TYR A 152 -17.85 -6.02 28.09
N LEU A 153 -18.25 -5.70 26.87
CA LEU A 153 -17.50 -5.94 25.64
C LEU A 153 -17.14 -4.61 25.00
N SER A 154 -15.86 -4.41 24.68
CA SER A 154 -15.41 -3.32 23.79
C SER A 154 -14.77 -3.89 22.54
N HIS A 155 -14.92 -3.20 21.42
CA HIS A 155 -14.32 -3.58 20.14
C HIS A 155 -13.54 -2.39 19.57
N GLU A 156 -12.24 -2.60 19.35
CA GLU A 156 -11.35 -1.63 18.74
C GLU A 156 -11.16 -1.94 17.27
N MET A 157 -11.40 -0.96 16.41
CA MET A 157 -11.40 -1.10 14.96
C MET A 157 -10.62 0.04 14.31
N THR A 158 -10.04 -0.23 13.15
CA THR A 158 -9.45 0.78 12.28
C THR A 158 -10.22 0.81 10.96
N PHE A 159 -10.70 1.99 10.58
CA PHE A 159 -11.39 2.21 9.31
C PHE A 159 -10.48 3.00 8.38
N VAL A 160 -10.33 2.50 7.16
CA VAL A 160 -9.70 3.24 6.06
C VAL A 160 -10.81 3.73 5.14
N THR A 161 -10.83 5.05 4.93
CA THR A 161 -11.86 5.71 4.13
C THR A 161 -11.24 6.49 2.97
N MET A 162 -12.01 6.69 1.90
CA MET A 162 -11.62 7.37 0.67
C MET A 162 -12.69 8.39 0.27
N PRO A 163 -12.31 9.57 -0.29
CA PRO A 163 -13.28 10.55 -0.77
C PRO A 163 -14.24 9.97 -1.81
N LYS A 164 -15.54 10.18 -1.63
CA LYS A 164 -16.59 9.68 -2.55
C LYS A 164 -16.39 10.16 -3.99
N ASN A 165 -15.89 11.38 -4.18
CA ASN A 165 -15.66 11.91 -5.52
C ASN A 165 -14.50 11.18 -6.22
N ASN A 166 -13.45 10.80 -5.50
CA ASN A 166 -12.35 10.03 -6.07
C ASN A 166 -12.82 8.63 -6.51
N ILE A 167 -13.71 7.99 -5.71
CA ILE A 167 -14.36 6.73 -6.08
C ILE A 167 -15.20 6.89 -7.35
N LYS A 168 -15.98 8.00 -7.48
CA LYS A 168 -16.76 8.28 -8.67
C LYS A 168 -15.89 8.45 -9.91
N ASN A 169 -14.79 9.19 -9.79
CA ASN A 169 -13.86 9.41 -10.90
C ASN A 169 -13.22 8.09 -11.39
N ILE A 170 -12.81 7.22 -10.44
CA ILE A 170 -12.27 5.89 -10.79
C ILE A 170 -13.35 5.03 -11.48
N LYS A 171 -14.55 5.00 -10.92
CA LYS A 171 -15.68 4.28 -11.54
C LYS A 171 -15.95 4.78 -12.96
N GLN A 172 -15.98 6.11 -13.16
CA GLN A 172 -16.22 6.69 -14.47
C GLN A 172 -15.13 6.32 -15.47
N ALA A 173 -13.83 6.40 -15.06
CA ALA A 173 -12.72 6.03 -15.93
C ALA A 173 -12.80 4.57 -16.40
N LEU A 174 -13.35 3.67 -15.60
CA LEU A 174 -13.52 2.25 -15.95
C LEU A 174 -14.81 1.99 -16.72
N ILE A 175 -15.89 2.71 -16.43
CA ILE A 175 -17.14 2.68 -17.25
C ILE A 175 -16.82 3.11 -18.69
N ASP A 176 -15.98 4.13 -18.87
CA ASP A 176 -15.50 4.56 -20.19
C ASP A 176 -14.66 3.47 -20.91
N CYS A 177 -14.25 2.44 -20.17
CA CYS A 177 -13.58 1.24 -20.68
C CYS A 177 -14.51 0.01 -20.79
N ASP A 178 -15.81 0.13 -20.56
CA ASP A 178 -16.78 -0.97 -20.49
C ASP A 178 -16.48 -2.00 -19.38
N ILE A 179 -15.86 -1.55 -18.28
CA ILE A 179 -15.45 -2.40 -17.15
C ILE A 179 -16.03 -1.83 -15.86
N GLU A 180 -16.60 -2.69 -15.02
CA GLU A 180 -17.08 -2.32 -13.69
C GLU A 180 -15.97 -2.45 -12.63
N VAL A 181 -15.96 -1.53 -11.67
CA VAL A 181 -15.11 -1.66 -10.47
C VAL A 181 -15.73 -2.69 -9.52
N GLU A 182 -14.98 -3.76 -9.25
CA GLU A 182 -15.41 -4.78 -8.29
C GLU A 182 -15.03 -4.39 -6.86
N ARG A 183 -13.78 -3.97 -6.65
CA ARG A 183 -13.25 -3.58 -5.32
C ARG A 183 -12.23 -2.45 -5.46
N ILE A 184 -12.06 -1.70 -4.37
CA ILE A 184 -10.95 -0.76 -4.19
C ILE A 184 -10.14 -1.24 -2.99
N ILE A 185 -8.84 -1.44 -3.19
CA ILE A 185 -7.91 -2.00 -2.21
C ILE A 185 -6.77 -1.01 -1.99
N SER A 186 -6.48 -0.68 -0.72
CA SER A 186 -5.31 0.12 -0.37
C SER A 186 -4.03 -0.60 -0.79
N CYS A 187 -3.13 0.13 -1.46
CA CYS A 187 -1.85 -0.41 -1.93
C CYS A 187 -0.98 -0.86 -0.75
N VAL A 188 -0.92 -0.07 0.33
CA VAL A 188 -0.16 -0.41 1.54
C VAL A 188 -0.67 -1.71 2.16
N PHE A 189 -1.99 -1.90 2.22
CA PHE A 189 -2.57 -3.14 2.73
C PHE A 189 -2.28 -4.32 1.79
N ALA A 190 -2.39 -4.13 0.48
CA ALA A 190 -2.07 -5.15 -0.51
C ALA A 190 -0.58 -5.57 -0.43
N LEU A 191 0.33 -4.61 -0.35
CA LEU A 191 1.76 -4.87 -0.19
C LEU A 191 2.04 -5.67 1.09
N ALA A 192 1.43 -5.28 2.22
CA ALA A 192 1.58 -6.01 3.48
C ALA A 192 1.08 -7.46 3.39
N ALA A 193 -0.08 -7.69 2.78
CA ALA A 193 -0.62 -9.03 2.56
C ALA A 193 0.29 -9.91 1.70
N ASN A 194 1.09 -9.32 0.80
CA ASN A 194 2.07 -10.07 0.02
C ASN A 194 3.38 -10.34 0.75
N ILE A 195 3.89 -9.36 1.47
CA ILE A 195 5.26 -9.29 1.96
C ILE A 195 5.37 -9.82 3.40
N LEU A 196 4.49 -9.36 4.28
CA LEU A 196 4.58 -9.64 5.70
C LEU A 196 4.07 -11.04 6.02
N LYS A 197 4.76 -11.72 6.91
CA LYS A 197 4.35 -13.01 7.47
C LYS A 197 3.40 -12.79 8.65
N ASN A 198 2.62 -13.81 9.00
CA ASN A 198 1.66 -13.72 10.09
C ASN A 198 2.30 -13.28 11.41
N TYR A 199 3.49 -13.80 11.75
CA TYR A 199 4.16 -13.40 12.98
C TYR A 199 4.60 -11.91 12.95
N GLU A 200 4.98 -11.35 11.80
CA GLU A 200 5.33 -9.95 11.63
C GLU A 200 4.09 -9.06 11.77
N LEU A 201 2.96 -9.47 11.17
CA LEU A 201 1.68 -8.80 11.33
C LEU A 201 1.16 -8.84 12.77
N GLN A 202 1.45 -9.93 13.50
CA GLN A 202 0.98 -10.12 14.87
C GLN A 202 1.79 -9.30 15.87
N HIS A 203 3.13 -9.36 15.81
CA HIS A 203 4.00 -8.72 16.80
C HIS A 203 4.20 -7.22 16.56
N GLY A 204 4.09 -6.79 15.33
CA GLY A 204 4.23 -5.40 14.91
C GLY A 204 5.22 -5.25 13.77
N SER A 205 4.79 -4.58 12.70
CA SER A 205 5.60 -4.28 11.53
C SER A 205 5.23 -2.94 10.95
N ILE A 206 6.23 -2.30 10.36
CA ILE A 206 6.11 -1.03 9.65
C ILE A 206 6.47 -1.28 8.21
N LEU A 207 5.57 -0.97 7.29
CA LEU A 207 5.79 -1.00 5.86
C LEU A 207 5.87 0.43 5.33
N ILE A 208 6.96 0.75 4.62
CA ILE A 208 7.19 2.05 4.00
C ILE A 208 7.29 1.83 2.49
N ASP A 209 6.25 2.22 1.76
CA ASP A 209 6.25 2.21 0.29
C ASP A 209 6.81 3.55 -0.21
N ILE A 210 8.05 3.51 -0.72
CA ILE A 210 8.75 4.69 -1.24
C ILE A 210 8.48 4.80 -2.74
N GLY A 211 7.50 5.60 -3.09
CA GLY A 211 7.12 5.86 -4.47
C GLY A 211 7.87 7.06 -5.10
N TYR A 212 7.51 7.35 -6.36
CA TYR A 212 8.10 8.46 -7.13
C TYR A 212 7.65 9.83 -6.59
N GLU A 213 6.32 10.07 -6.43
CA GLU A 213 5.77 11.34 -5.94
C GLU A 213 5.22 11.25 -4.51
N LYS A 214 5.03 10.05 -3.96
CA LYS A 214 4.44 9.83 -2.65
C LYS A 214 5.15 8.72 -1.88
N ILE A 215 5.05 8.78 -0.57
CA ILE A 215 5.46 7.72 0.36
C ILE A 215 4.25 7.32 1.17
N SER A 216 3.97 6.02 1.21
CA SER A 216 2.87 5.48 1.98
C SER A 216 3.39 4.62 3.13
N LEU A 217 2.83 4.83 4.31
CA LEU A 217 3.20 4.16 5.54
C LEU A 217 2.04 3.31 6.03
N GLY A 218 2.30 2.06 6.35
CA GLY A 218 1.36 1.16 7.03
C GLY A 218 1.98 0.56 8.27
N LEU A 219 1.27 0.63 9.38
CA LEU A 219 1.64 0.07 10.66
C LEU A 219 0.68 -1.07 11.00
N PHE A 220 1.24 -2.24 11.21
CA PHE A 220 0.48 -3.47 11.45
C PHE A 220 0.79 -4.02 12.83
N LYS A 221 -0.23 -4.49 13.52
CA LYS A 221 -0.15 -5.18 14.82
C LYS A 221 -1.42 -5.99 15.04
N ASN A 222 -1.30 -7.13 15.75
CA ASN A 222 -2.43 -8.03 16.02
C ASN A 222 -3.17 -8.43 14.74
N LEU A 223 -2.41 -8.67 13.65
CA LEU A 223 -2.92 -9.04 12.33
C LEU A 223 -3.79 -7.96 11.64
N ALA A 224 -3.77 -6.74 12.13
CA ALA A 224 -4.58 -5.62 11.63
C ALA A 224 -3.72 -4.43 11.21
N LEU A 225 -4.20 -3.64 10.23
CA LEU A 225 -3.67 -2.32 9.95
C LEU A 225 -4.16 -1.37 11.05
N VAL A 226 -3.23 -0.89 11.88
CA VAL A 226 -3.55 -0.02 13.02
C VAL A 226 -3.38 1.47 12.71
N HIS A 227 -2.60 1.78 11.67
CA HIS A 227 -2.45 3.13 11.15
C HIS A 227 -1.92 3.09 9.72
N SER A 228 -2.39 4.04 8.91
CA SER A 228 -1.89 4.26 7.55
C SER A 228 -1.91 5.75 7.24
N ILE A 229 -0.89 6.20 6.54
CA ILE A 229 -0.82 7.57 6.02
C ILE A 229 -0.04 7.58 4.71
N THR A 230 -0.46 8.43 3.78
CA THR A 230 0.26 8.69 2.54
C THR A 230 0.70 10.15 2.51
N LEU A 231 2.00 10.35 2.35
CA LEU A 231 2.65 11.65 2.28
C LEU A 231 2.88 12.02 0.81
N PRO A 232 2.56 13.24 0.35
CA PRO A 232 2.81 13.70 -1.01
C PRO A 232 4.29 14.06 -1.20
N LEU A 233 5.18 13.20 -0.77
CA LEU A 233 6.63 13.31 -0.84
C LEU A 233 7.19 11.98 -1.36
N GLY A 234 7.99 12.02 -2.42
CA GLY A 234 8.61 10.84 -3.00
C GLY A 234 10.01 11.13 -3.49
N ILE A 235 10.65 10.12 -4.08
CA ILE A 235 12.04 10.24 -4.55
C ILE A 235 12.22 11.30 -5.64
N ASN A 236 11.15 11.68 -6.36
CA ASN A 236 11.21 12.72 -7.36
C ASN A 236 11.53 14.12 -6.76
N HIS A 237 11.31 14.33 -5.47
CA HIS A 237 11.71 15.56 -4.80
C HIS A 237 13.24 15.71 -4.78
N ILE A 238 13.99 14.61 -4.62
CA ILE A 238 15.47 14.63 -4.77
C ILE A 238 15.85 15.05 -6.19
N THR A 239 15.19 14.51 -7.21
CA THR A 239 15.40 14.90 -8.62
C THR A 239 15.14 16.38 -8.84
N LYS A 240 14.01 16.89 -8.33
CA LYS A 240 13.62 18.32 -8.46
C LYS A 240 14.63 19.24 -7.77
N ASP A 241 15.15 18.83 -6.60
CA ASP A 241 16.14 19.63 -5.87
C ASP A 241 17.48 19.66 -6.61
N ILE A 242 17.97 18.51 -7.09
CA ILE A 242 19.18 18.44 -7.92
C ILE A 242 19.01 19.31 -9.18
N SER A 243 17.88 19.19 -9.88
CA SER A 243 17.56 19.98 -11.08
C SER A 243 17.61 21.48 -10.78
N LYS A 244 16.96 21.90 -9.71
CA LYS A 244 16.86 23.32 -9.34
C LYS A 244 18.20 23.91 -8.89
N VAL A 245 18.90 23.22 -7.99
CA VAL A 245 20.15 23.74 -7.41
C VAL A 245 21.30 23.69 -8.41
N CYS A 246 21.40 22.60 -9.19
CA CYS A 246 22.45 22.44 -10.18
C CYS A 246 22.07 23.01 -11.56
N SER A 247 20.85 23.52 -11.74
CA SER A 247 20.32 24.00 -13.02
C SER A 247 20.47 22.97 -14.15
N LEU A 248 20.10 21.74 -13.86
CA LEU A 248 20.11 20.59 -14.77
C LEU A 248 18.68 20.28 -15.25
N SER A 249 18.56 19.62 -16.38
CA SER A 249 17.26 19.06 -16.81
C SER A 249 16.77 18.00 -15.81
N LEU A 250 15.44 17.81 -15.73
CA LEU A 250 14.88 16.76 -14.86
C LEU A 250 15.40 15.37 -15.22
N LYS A 251 15.62 15.10 -16.52
CA LYS A 251 16.13 13.82 -17.01
C LYS A 251 17.56 13.56 -16.54
N GLU A 252 18.44 14.57 -16.64
CA GLU A 252 19.82 14.49 -16.13
C GLU A 252 19.83 14.26 -14.62
N SER A 253 19.01 15.04 -13.90
CA SER A 253 18.88 14.96 -12.45
C SER A 253 18.33 13.59 -11.99
N GLU A 254 17.41 13.01 -12.73
CA GLU A 254 16.89 11.66 -12.47
C GLU A 254 17.97 10.60 -12.68
N ASN A 255 18.75 10.72 -13.75
CA ASN A 255 19.88 9.83 -14.00
C ASN A 255 20.94 9.93 -12.88
N ILE A 256 21.26 11.14 -12.44
CA ILE A 256 22.16 11.37 -11.30
C ILE A 256 21.58 10.71 -10.03
N ARG A 257 20.33 10.98 -9.66
CA ARG A 257 19.69 10.41 -8.49
C ARG A 257 19.74 8.87 -8.49
N ASN A 258 19.48 8.23 -9.63
CA ASN A 258 19.47 6.78 -9.75
C ASN A 258 20.84 6.13 -9.52
N ASN A 259 21.91 6.90 -9.65
CA ASN A 259 23.29 6.43 -9.48
C ASN A 259 23.93 6.94 -8.17
N ILE A 260 23.21 7.65 -7.31
CA ILE A 260 23.71 8.04 -5.98
C ILE A 260 23.76 6.79 -5.09
N ASP A 261 24.93 6.58 -4.47
CA ASP A 261 25.09 5.64 -3.35
C ASP A 261 24.71 6.36 -2.06
N PHE A 262 23.60 5.96 -1.45
CA PHE A 262 23.08 6.56 -0.22
C PHE A 262 23.86 6.18 1.04
N SER A 263 24.96 5.38 0.94
CA SER A 263 25.90 5.30 2.06
C SER A 263 26.73 6.58 2.20
N PHE A 264 26.86 7.36 1.14
CA PHE A 264 27.68 8.57 1.06
C PHE A 264 29.18 8.35 1.40
N GLU A 265 29.63 7.10 1.31
CA GLU A 265 31.03 6.77 1.61
C GLU A 265 31.94 6.98 0.40
N GLU A 266 31.56 6.39 -0.77
CA GLU A 266 32.28 6.57 -2.04
C GLU A 266 31.33 6.39 -3.23
N ASN A 267 31.19 7.44 -4.04
CA ASN A 267 30.37 7.43 -5.26
C ASN A 267 31.27 7.42 -6.53
N ILE A 268 32.11 6.41 -6.68
CA ILE A 268 33.10 6.30 -7.75
C ILE A 268 32.46 6.32 -9.16
N GLU A 269 31.25 5.81 -9.29
CA GLU A 269 30.56 5.80 -10.58
C GLU A 269 30.11 7.20 -11.05
N LEU A 270 29.65 8.04 -10.14
CA LEU A 270 29.16 9.38 -10.45
C LEU A 270 30.25 10.41 -10.61
N PHE A 271 31.34 10.32 -9.88
CA PHE A 271 32.34 11.37 -9.75
C PHE A 271 33.70 10.92 -10.31
N ASP A 272 34.44 11.92 -10.82
CA ASP A 272 35.82 11.75 -11.25
C ASP A 272 36.82 11.75 -10.04
N GLU A 273 38.11 11.52 -10.31
CA GLU A 273 39.17 11.54 -9.28
C GLU A 273 39.28 12.88 -8.55
N LYS A 274 38.82 13.96 -9.16
CA LYS A 274 38.81 15.33 -8.56
C LYS A 274 37.49 15.63 -7.84
N LYS A 275 36.63 14.61 -7.63
CA LYS A 275 35.33 14.74 -6.96
C LYS A 275 34.34 15.70 -7.66
N TYR A 276 34.38 15.74 -8.99
CA TYR A 276 33.38 16.42 -9.80
C TYR A 276 32.49 15.41 -10.53
N LEU A 277 31.23 15.80 -10.77
CA LEU A 277 30.29 15.03 -11.54
C LEU A 277 30.83 14.78 -12.96
N LYS A 278 30.84 13.51 -13.40
CA LYS A 278 31.29 13.13 -14.72
C LYS A 278 30.37 13.73 -15.81
N GLU A 279 30.95 14.19 -16.91
CA GLU A 279 30.23 14.86 -17.99
C GLU A 279 29.14 14.02 -18.66
N ILE A 280 29.23 12.68 -18.57
CA ILE A 280 28.21 11.76 -19.07
C ILE A 280 26.83 11.93 -18.43
N TYR A 281 26.77 12.54 -17.25
CA TYR A 281 25.52 12.79 -16.51
C TYR A 281 24.87 14.13 -16.81
N PHE A 282 25.54 15.05 -17.49
CA PHE A 282 25.04 16.38 -17.83
C PHE A 282 25.45 16.85 -19.22
N VAL A 283 24.95 16.19 -20.24
CA VAL A 283 25.33 16.40 -21.65
C VAL A 283 24.95 17.76 -22.18
N GLU A 284 23.89 18.36 -21.69
CA GLU A 284 23.36 19.68 -22.12
C GLU A 284 24.13 20.83 -21.49
N SER A 285 24.88 20.64 -20.42
CA SER A 285 25.52 21.69 -19.61
C SER A 285 27.02 21.44 -19.40
N LYS A 286 27.77 21.15 -20.47
CA LYS A 286 29.18 20.70 -20.46
C LYS A 286 30.20 21.66 -19.81
N TYR A 287 29.84 22.91 -19.55
CA TYR A 287 30.77 23.92 -19.02
C TYR A 287 30.71 24.09 -17.49
N ARG A 288 29.97 23.26 -16.76
CA ARG A 288 29.84 23.40 -15.32
C ARG A 288 30.62 22.30 -14.58
N LYS A 289 31.30 22.72 -13.53
CA LYS A 289 31.86 21.79 -12.54
C LYS A 289 30.91 21.70 -11.37
N ILE A 290 30.32 20.54 -11.16
CA ILE A 290 29.42 20.26 -10.05
C ILE A 290 30.15 19.32 -9.11
N SER A 291 30.39 19.78 -7.86
CA SER A 291 31.13 18.97 -6.87
C SER A 291 30.26 17.81 -6.34
N SER A 292 30.93 16.72 -5.94
CA SER A 292 30.27 15.58 -5.29
C SER A 292 29.57 16.01 -4.01
N SER A 293 30.23 16.85 -3.21
CA SER A 293 29.67 17.34 -1.94
C SER A 293 28.35 18.10 -2.14
N LEU A 294 28.19 18.84 -3.24
CA LEU A 294 26.93 19.54 -3.55
C LEU A 294 25.80 18.54 -3.82
N ILE A 295 26.03 17.55 -4.70
CA ILE A 295 25.02 16.53 -5.04
C ILE A 295 24.65 15.70 -3.81
N GLU A 296 25.64 15.26 -3.06
CA GLU A 296 25.45 14.45 -1.85
C GLU A 296 24.70 15.21 -0.77
N ASN A 297 25.04 16.48 -0.54
CA ASN A 297 24.34 17.32 0.44
C ASN A 297 22.86 17.56 0.04
N ILE A 298 22.56 17.78 -1.25
CA ILE A 298 21.18 17.92 -1.74
C ILE A 298 20.41 16.64 -1.47
N ALA A 299 20.96 15.50 -1.89
CA ALA A 299 20.28 14.21 -1.74
C ALA A 299 20.08 13.85 -0.26
N LYS A 300 21.11 14.07 0.57
CA LYS A 300 21.07 13.80 2.01
C LYS A 300 20.05 14.68 2.72
N ALA A 301 20.05 15.98 2.46
CA ALA A 301 19.09 16.89 3.10
C ALA A 301 17.63 16.51 2.78
N ARG A 302 17.36 16.11 1.52
CA ARG A 302 16.01 15.71 1.14
C ARG A 302 15.60 14.37 1.73
N ILE A 303 16.50 13.37 1.73
CA ILE A 303 16.16 12.07 2.30
C ILE A 303 16.00 12.15 3.82
N ASP A 304 16.82 12.94 4.50
CA ASP A 304 16.69 13.17 5.95
C ASP A 304 15.34 13.81 6.29
N GLU A 305 14.92 14.85 5.55
CA GLU A 305 13.60 15.46 5.72
C GLU A 305 12.47 14.44 5.56
N ILE A 306 12.53 13.62 4.51
CA ILE A 306 11.56 12.57 4.26
C ILE A 306 11.51 11.59 5.43
N LEU A 307 12.67 11.09 5.87
CA LEU A 307 12.76 10.10 6.95
C LEU A 307 12.34 10.68 8.31
N GLU A 308 12.61 11.97 8.57
CA GLU A 308 12.10 12.64 9.77
C GLU A 308 10.58 12.71 9.83
N ILE A 309 9.93 13.04 8.68
CA ILE A 309 8.47 13.07 8.60
C ILE A 309 7.91 11.67 8.84
N VAL A 310 8.48 10.64 8.20
CA VAL A 310 8.11 9.24 8.42
C VAL A 310 8.28 8.84 9.89
N LYS A 311 9.42 9.18 10.50
CA LYS A 311 9.73 8.90 11.92
C LYS A 311 8.69 9.52 12.87
N LYS A 312 8.27 10.76 12.60
CA LYS A 312 7.20 11.42 13.37
C LYS A 312 5.89 10.64 13.30
N GLN A 313 5.50 10.14 12.11
CA GLN A 313 4.29 9.34 11.96
C GLN A 313 4.38 8.00 12.73
N ILE A 314 5.53 7.33 12.69
CA ILE A 314 5.77 6.11 13.46
C ILE A 314 5.66 6.38 14.97
N THR A 315 6.25 7.47 15.45
CA THR A 315 6.25 7.82 16.87
C THR A 315 4.85 8.10 17.42
N ILE A 316 3.99 8.78 16.66
CA ILE A 316 2.61 9.09 17.05
C ILE A 316 1.80 7.81 17.37
N THR A 317 2.11 6.70 16.75
CA THR A 317 1.38 5.43 16.96
C THR A 317 1.86 4.62 18.15
N GLY A 318 2.99 4.99 18.76
CA GLY A 318 3.62 4.26 19.87
C GLY A 318 4.30 2.95 19.47
N LEU A 319 4.28 2.57 18.18
CA LEU A 319 4.92 1.34 17.71
C LEU A 319 6.46 1.41 17.72
N SER A 320 7.04 2.60 17.71
CA SER A 320 8.49 2.81 17.81
C SER A 320 9.11 2.33 19.13
N THR A 321 8.29 2.14 20.17
CA THR A 321 8.72 1.69 21.49
C THR A 321 8.65 0.16 21.67
N ILE A 322 8.09 -0.54 20.68
CA ILE A 322 7.92 -2.00 20.77
C ILE A 322 9.22 -2.67 20.32
N SER A 323 9.89 -3.33 21.26
CA SER A 323 11.05 -4.17 20.96
C SER A 323 10.67 -5.28 19.98
N GLY A 324 11.44 -5.41 18.88
CA GLY A 324 11.20 -6.42 17.84
C GLY A 324 10.34 -5.95 16.66
N THR A 325 9.93 -4.67 16.58
CA THR A 325 9.25 -4.13 15.40
C THR A 325 10.19 -4.16 14.20
N ASN A 326 9.74 -4.81 13.11
CA ASN A 326 10.45 -4.85 11.84
C ASN A 326 10.01 -3.71 10.91
N ILE A 327 10.96 -3.06 10.27
CA ILE A 327 10.70 -2.05 9.23
C ILE A 327 11.01 -2.66 7.86
N PHE A 328 10.08 -2.51 6.93
CA PHE A 328 10.21 -2.94 5.54
C PHE A 328 10.10 -1.74 4.62
N ILE A 329 11.05 -1.61 3.68
CA ILE A 329 10.95 -0.63 2.61
C ILE A 329 10.67 -1.33 1.29
N VAL A 330 9.72 -0.77 0.54
CA VAL A 330 9.25 -1.28 -0.75
C VAL A 330 9.05 -0.13 -1.74
N GLY A 331 8.55 -0.42 -2.92
CA GLY A 331 8.31 0.57 -3.98
C GLY A 331 9.55 0.89 -4.79
N GLY A 332 9.37 1.72 -5.83
CA GLY A 332 10.45 2.07 -6.76
C GLY A 332 11.63 2.76 -6.11
N GLY A 333 11.39 3.58 -5.08
CA GLY A 333 12.44 4.28 -4.33
C GLY A 333 13.30 3.36 -3.48
N SER A 334 12.78 2.22 -3.03
CA SER A 334 13.57 1.25 -2.28
C SER A 334 14.71 0.62 -3.11
N LYS A 335 14.64 0.77 -4.45
CA LYS A 335 15.68 0.29 -5.40
C LYS A 335 16.92 1.19 -5.43
N LEU A 336 16.86 2.38 -4.82
CA LEU A 336 18.04 3.27 -4.71
C LEU A 336 19.17 2.56 -3.96
N LEU A 337 20.39 2.79 -4.42
CA LEU A 337 21.58 2.07 -3.97
C LEU A 337 21.85 2.34 -2.49
N LYS A 338 21.89 1.28 -1.68
CA LYS A 338 22.15 1.29 -0.23
C LYS A 338 21.20 2.14 0.63
N LEU A 339 20.02 2.53 0.10
CA LEU A 339 19.03 3.30 0.85
C LEU A 339 18.57 2.56 2.12
N GLU A 340 18.44 1.22 2.07
CA GLU A 340 18.07 0.41 3.23
C GLU A 340 19.06 0.53 4.39
N LYS A 341 20.35 0.63 4.09
CA LYS A 341 21.40 0.83 5.11
C LYS A 341 21.29 2.21 5.73
N TYR A 342 21.07 3.23 4.89
CA TYR A 342 20.86 4.59 5.35
C TYR A 342 19.63 4.69 6.26
N CYS A 343 18.52 4.12 5.86
CA CYS A 343 17.30 4.05 6.67
C CYS A 343 17.54 3.31 7.99
N SER A 344 18.29 2.21 7.97
CA SER A 344 18.63 1.46 9.20
C SER A 344 19.43 2.32 10.19
N SER A 345 20.41 3.05 9.70
CA SER A 345 21.22 3.98 10.53
C SER A 345 20.35 5.13 11.06
N PHE A 346 19.47 5.68 10.23
CA PHE A 346 18.60 6.81 10.60
C PHE A 346 17.56 6.45 11.67
N PHE A 347 16.90 5.31 11.51
CA PHE A 347 15.86 4.85 12.45
C PHE A 347 16.45 4.19 13.71
N GLY A 348 17.68 3.69 13.66
CA GLY A 348 18.28 2.90 14.73
C GLY A 348 17.71 1.47 14.83
N PHE A 349 17.04 0.98 13.77
CA PHE A 349 16.44 -0.34 13.66
C PHE A 349 16.84 -1.00 12.35
N ASN A 350 16.78 -2.34 12.32
CA ASN A 350 17.02 -3.05 11.08
C ASN A 350 15.89 -2.79 10.08
N VAL A 351 16.25 -2.27 8.90
CA VAL A 351 15.33 -2.05 7.80
C VAL A 351 15.56 -3.11 6.73
N ASN A 352 14.50 -3.84 6.40
CA ASN A 352 14.53 -4.90 5.41
C ASN A 352 14.06 -4.37 4.05
N LYS A 353 14.79 -4.73 2.99
CA LYS A 353 14.40 -4.45 1.61
C LYS A 353 13.73 -5.69 1.01
N LEU A 354 12.66 -5.49 0.26
CA LEU A 354 11.90 -6.60 -0.33
C LEU A 354 12.77 -7.51 -1.21
N SER A 355 13.62 -6.95 -2.08
CA SER A 355 14.49 -7.71 -2.98
C SER A 355 15.42 -8.68 -2.26
N ASP A 356 15.90 -8.34 -1.06
CA ASP A 356 16.79 -9.18 -0.28
C ASP A 356 16.03 -10.27 0.48
N TYR A 357 14.78 -9.99 0.82
CA TYR A 357 13.88 -10.91 1.46
C TYR A 357 13.39 -12.00 0.50
N GLU A 358 13.08 -11.64 -0.75
CA GLU A 358 12.65 -12.58 -1.81
C GLU A 358 13.77 -13.46 -2.31
N LYS A 359 15.00 -12.96 -2.46
CA LYS A 359 16.20 -13.74 -2.78
C LYS A 359 16.45 -14.88 -1.79
N LYS A 360 16.18 -14.65 -0.51
CA LYS A 360 16.29 -15.68 0.54
C LYS A 360 15.23 -16.78 0.43
N GLN A 361 14.14 -16.55 -0.33
CA GLN A 361 13.03 -17.49 -0.47
C GLN A 361 12.94 -18.19 -1.84
N ASN A 362 13.92 -18.04 -2.71
CA ASN A 362 13.94 -18.61 -4.09
C ASN A 362 12.68 -18.29 -4.92
N LYS A 363 12.08 -17.10 -4.74
CA LYS A 363 10.90 -16.66 -5.48
C LYS A 363 11.27 -15.92 -6.76
N ILE A 364 10.53 -16.17 -7.82
CA ILE A 364 10.78 -15.76 -9.22
C ILE A 364 10.75 -14.22 -9.36
N ILE A 365 11.69 -13.68 -10.15
CA ILE A 365 12.03 -12.27 -10.39
C ILE A 365 10.84 -11.37 -10.84
N TYR A 366 9.74 -11.93 -11.35
CA TYR A 366 8.56 -11.19 -11.80
C TYR A 366 7.67 -10.61 -10.67
N GLN A 367 7.92 -10.97 -9.42
CA GLN A 367 7.03 -10.60 -8.30
C GLN A 367 7.23 -9.18 -7.79
N ASP A 368 8.41 -8.58 -7.95
CA ASP A 368 8.76 -7.28 -7.38
C ASP A 368 7.90 -6.13 -7.96
N ASP A 369 7.71 -6.10 -9.29
CA ASP A 369 6.92 -5.05 -9.94
C ASP A 369 5.42 -5.20 -9.75
N PHE A 370 4.91 -6.41 -9.51
CA PHE A 370 3.48 -6.71 -9.30
C PHE A 370 3.13 -7.02 -7.84
N SER A 371 4.01 -6.70 -6.89
CA SER A 371 3.84 -7.08 -5.47
C SER A 371 2.50 -6.65 -4.87
N SER A 372 2.03 -5.44 -5.18
CA SER A 372 0.72 -4.93 -4.76
C SER A 372 -0.44 -5.72 -5.39
N CYS A 373 -0.33 -6.06 -6.68
CA CYS A 373 -1.34 -6.86 -7.38
C CYS A 373 -1.42 -8.29 -6.80
N PHE A 374 -0.28 -8.92 -6.50
CA PHE A 374 -0.26 -10.23 -5.84
C PHE A 374 -0.81 -10.20 -4.42
N GLY A 375 -0.56 -9.11 -3.69
CA GLY A 375 -1.18 -8.91 -2.38
C GLY A 375 -2.70 -8.75 -2.48
N ALA A 376 -3.17 -7.96 -3.44
CA ALA A 376 -4.60 -7.82 -3.72
C ALA A 376 -5.25 -9.17 -4.13
N LEU A 377 -4.54 -10.00 -4.91
CA LEU A 377 -4.99 -11.35 -5.24
C LEU A 377 -5.17 -12.20 -3.98
N LYS A 378 -4.22 -12.16 -3.04
CA LYS A 378 -4.37 -12.85 -1.74
C LYS A 378 -5.58 -12.34 -0.97
N ILE A 379 -5.76 -11.02 -0.88
CA ILE A 379 -6.91 -10.40 -0.22
C ILE A 379 -8.23 -10.87 -0.84
N ILE A 380 -8.32 -10.90 -2.17
CA ILE A 380 -9.52 -11.35 -2.89
C ILE A 380 -9.76 -12.84 -2.66
N LYS A 381 -8.73 -13.65 -2.76
CA LYS A 381 -8.76 -15.10 -2.61
C LYS A 381 -9.14 -15.51 -1.18
N ASP A 382 -8.58 -14.84 -0.18
CA ASP A 382 -8.90 -15.06 1.22
C ASP A 382 -10.25 -14.43 1.60
N GLY A 383 -10.84 -13.64 0.67
CA GLY A 383 -12.19 -13.09 0.72
C GLY A 383 -12.33 -11.89 1.65
N TRP A 384 -11.30 -11.12 1.90
CA TRP A 384 -11.38 -9.87 2.68
C TRP A 384 -12.36 -8.89 2.05
N GLU A 385 -13.24 -8.32 2.84
CA GLU A 385 -14.29 -7.42 2.35
C GLU A 385 -13.77 -5.99 2.19
N THR A 386 -14.27 -5.33 1.15
CA THR A 386 -14.09 -3.90 0.95
C THR A 386 -15.47 -3.26 0.86
N GLU A 387 -15.70 -2.16 1.58
CA GLU A 387 -17.03 -1.58 1.74
C GLU A 387 -17.35 -0.43 0.78
N ALA A 388 -16.38 0.03 0.02
CA ALA A 388 -16.56 1.18 -0.88
C ALA A 388 -17.56 0.93 -2.02
N ILE A 389 -17.80 -0.34 -2.37
CA ILE A 389 -18.75 -0.75 -3.40
C ILE A 389 -19.73 -1.74 -2.76
N PRO A 390 -20.98 -1.33 -2.50
CA PRO A 390 -21.96 -2.20 -1.89
C PRO A 390 -22.20 -3.45 -2.77
N GLN A 391 -22.15 -4.63 -2.16
CA GLN A 391 -22.56 -5.87 -2.82
C GLN A 391 -24.09 -5.88 -3.00
N PRO A 392 -24.63 -6.46 -4.08
CA PRO A 392 -26.08 -6.66 -4.22
C PRO A 392 -26.62 -7.49 -3.04
N SER A 393 -27.77 -7.10 -2.53
CA SER A 393 -28.39 -7.63 -1.29
C SER A 393 -28.68 -9.13 -1.24
N SER A 394 -28.57 -9.86 -2.36
CA SER A 394 -28.82 -11.31 -2.45
C SER A 394 -27.70 -12.22 -1.95
N GLU A 395 -26.48 -11.71 -1.73
CA GLU A 395 -25.32 -12.49 -1.28
C GLU A 395 -24.95 -12.27 0.20
N GLN A 396 -25.60 -11.34 0.89
CA GLN A 396 -25.24 -10.96 2.27
C GLN A 396 -25.37 -12.09 3.30
N ASN A 397 -26.14 -13.13 3.03
CA ASN A 397 -26.44 -14.18 4.01
C ASN A 397 -25.41 -15.35 4.06
N LYS A 398 -24.46 -15.44 3.14
CA LYS A 398 -23.48 -16.56 3.10
C LYS A 398 -22.06 -16.21 3.51
N LYS A 399 -21.69 -14.92 3.65
CA LYS A 399 -20.28 -14.50 3.82
C LYS A 399 -19.91 -13.93 5.19
N LEU A 400 -20.84 -13.89 6.15
CA LEU A 400 -20.61 -13.36 7.50
C LEU A 400 -19.65 -14.22 8.38
N ASN A 401 -19.28 -15.40 7.93
CA ASN A 401 -18.31 -16.26 8.63
C ASN A 401 -16.83 -15.93 8.35
N PHE A 402 -16.57 -14.76 7.82
CA PHE A 402 -15.31 -14.48 7.14
C PHE A 402 -14.20 -13.97 8.06
N PHE A 403 -14.51 -13.14 9.04
CA PHE A 403 -13.50 -12.72 10.03
C PHE A 403 -12.93 -13.91 10.84
N ALA A 404 -13.72 -14.96 11.03
CA ALA A 404 -13.27 -16.19 11.68
C ALA A 404 -12.36 -17.09 10.82
N LYS A 405 -12.37 -16.95 9.47
CA LYS A 405 -11.54 -17.80 8.58
C LYS A 405 -10.10 -17.33 8.45
N ILE A 406 -9.82 -16.06 8.64
CA ILE A 406 -8.45 -15.50 8.57
C ILE A 406 -7.60 -16.05 9.74
N PHE A 407 -8.22 -16.33 10.87
CA PHE A 407 -7.56 -16.83 12.09
C PHE A 407 -7.51 -18.36 12.23
N ARG A 408 -8.13 -19.11 11.30
CA ARG A 408 -7.99 -20.57 11.23
C ARG A 408 -6.79 -20.99 10.37
N LEU A 409 -5.64 -20.43 10.61
CA LEU A 409 -4.39 -21.08 10.24
C LEU A 409 -4.03 -22.02 11.39
N LYS A 410 -4.11 -23.31 11.11
CA LYS A 410 -3.70 -24.39 11.98
C LYS A 410 -2.34 -24.09 12.62
N LEU A 411 -2.29 -24.22 13.93
CA LEU A 411 -1.07 -24.47 14.66
C LEU A 411 -0.34 -25.67 14.06
#